data_e68141fdcb5c454162706c2bf3c8931d
#
_entry.id   e68141fdcb5c454162706c2bf3c8931d
#
_cell.length_a   1.000
_cell.length_b   1.000
_cell.length_c   1.000
_cell.angle_alpha   90.00
_cell.angle_beta   90.00
_cell.angle_gamma   90.00
#
_symmetry.space_group_name_H-M   'P 1'
#
loop_
_entity.id
_entity.type
_entity.pdbx_description
1 polymer ?
#
loop_
_entity_poly.entity_id
_entity_poly.type
_entity_poly.pdbx_seq_one_letter_code
_entity_poly.pdbx_strand_id
1 'polypeptide(L)'
;MNRIASLSILIVTLLGVQSCFNPSKPNYQYFPNMYEPVGYETYADSDAFANGVEAQLPVEGTISRGWQPYDFPDTNEGYEAAKANLTSPIEVSADHQKRGKELYGIYCAVCHGDKGDGQGILMTREKYLGVPSYADRDITGGSIYHVLMYGKNAMGSHAGQVNAVERWQIAQHVLKLRQNLIKK
;
A
#
# COMPACT_ATOMS: atom_id res chain seq x y z
N MET A 1 -25.57 59.01 22.77
CA MET A 1 -25.87 57.62 22.35
C MET A 1 -26.37 56.89 23.59
N ASN A 2 -27.58 56.43 23.61
CA ASN A 2 -28.19 55.85 24.80
C ASN A 2 -27.49 54.51 25.13
N ARG A 3 -27.14 54.32 26.40
CA ARG A 3 -26.49 53.07 26.89
C ARG A 3 -27.24 51.81 26.44
N ILE A 4 -28.57 51.89 26.32
CA ILE A 4 -29.41 50.81 25.83
C ILE A 4 -29.14 50.50 24.35
N ALA A 5 -29.00 51.52 23.49
CA ALA A 5 -28.68 51.33 22.08
C ALA A 5 -27.31 50.70 21.88
N SER A 6 -26.31 51.11 22.69
CA SER A 6 -24.97 50.52 22.64
C SER A 6 -24.96 49.04 23.10
N LEU A 7 -25.76 48.73 24.13
CA LEU A 7 -25.91 47.37 24.62
C LEU A 7 -26.61 46.47 23.59
N SER A 8 -27.65 47.00 22.94
CA SER A 8 -28.35 46.25 21.87
C SER A 8 -27.46 45.95 20.67
N ILE A 9 -26.65 46.92 20.24
CA ILE A 9 -25.68 46.72 19.15
C ILE A 9 -24.65 45.66 19.54
N LEU A 10 -24.14 45.68 20.77
CA LEU A 10 -23.19 44.69 21.26
C LEU A 10 -23.79 43.29 21.27
N ILE A 11 -25.01 43.13 21.70
CA ILE A 11 -25.72 41.84 21.73
C ILE A 11 -25.93 41.31 20.29
N VAL A 12 -26.36 42.17 19.36
CA VAL A 12 -26.56 41.78 17.95
C VAL A 12 -25.24 41.36 17.31
N THR A 13 -24.15 42.07 17.61
CA THR A 13 -22.82 41.71 17.09
C THR A 13 -22.34 40.37 17.67
N LEU A 14 -22.53 40.16 18.97
CA LEU A 14 -22.19 38.90 19.62
C LEU A 14 -22.97 37.71 19.08
N LEU A 15 -24.25 37.89 18.77
CA LEU A 15 -25.09 36.85 18.15
C LEU A 15 -24.67 36.60 16.68
N GLY A 16 -24.25 37.63 15.96
CA GLY A 16 -23.82 37.54 14.57
C GLY A 16 -22.49 36.79 14.34
N VAL A 17 -21.62 36.71 15.35
CA VAL A 17 -20.35 35.96 15.25
C VAL A 17 -20.46 34.49 15.67
N GLN A 18 -21.65 34.03 16.06
CA GLN A 18 -21.89 32.61 16.34
C GLN A 18 -22.02 31.82 15.02
N SER A 19 -20.94 31.78 14.24
CA SER A 19 -20.88 30.88 13.09
C SER A 19 -20.68 29.46 13.60
N CYS A 20 -21.75 28.68 13.60
CA CYS A 20 -21.67 27.24 13.90
C CYS A 20 -20.92 26.56 12.78
N PHE A 21 -19.62 26.40 12.93
CA PHE A 21 -18.78 25.64 12.03
C PHE A 21 -18.62 24.21 12.56
N ASN A 22 -19.03 23.23 11.77
CA ASN A 22 -18.76 21.82 12.05
C ASN A 22 -17.56 21.36 11.20
N PRO A 23 -16.36 21.16 11.79
CA PRO A 23 -15.16 20.78 11.05
C PRO A 23 -15.23 19.39 10.42
N SER A 24 -16.22 18.58 10.82
CA SER A 24 -16.44 17.24 10.28
C SER A 24 -17.32 17.20 9.03
N LYS A 25 -17.86 18.34 8.63
CA LYS A 25 -18.74 18.44 7.44
C LYS A 25 -18.32 19.62 6.57
N PRO A 26 -18.40 19.47 5.24
CA PRO A 26 -18.19 20.59 4.32
C PRO A 26 -19.20 21.72 4.58
N ASN A 27 -18.78 22.96 4.35
CA ASN A 27 -19.69 24.10 4.39
C ASN A 27 -20.69 24.03 3.24
N TYR A 28 -21.93 24.48 3.49
CA TYR A 28 -22.94 24.59 2.44
C TYR A 28 -22.51 25.60 1.36
N GLN A 29 -22.75 25.25 0.11
CA GLN A 29 -22.56 26.14 -1.05
C GLN A 29 -23.93 26.49 -1.66
N TYR A 30 -23.96 27.52 -2.51
CA TYR A 30 -25.19 28.02 -3.08
C TYR A 30 -25.95 26.98 -3.93
N PHE A 31 -25.24 26.13 -4.66
CA PHE A 31 -25.78 24.96 -5.37
C PHE A 31 -25.08 23.70 -4.88
N PRO A 32 -25.60 23.06 -3.83
CA PRO A 32 -24.95 21.90 -3.22
C PRO A 32 -25.12 20.59 -4.00
N ASN A 33 -25.32 20.66 -5.30
CA ASN A 33 -25.40 19.48 -6.14
C ASN A 33 -24.10 18.67 -6.00
N MET A 34 -24.24 17.41 -5.69
CA MET A 34 -23.12 16.49 -5.49
C MET A 34 -22.24 16.77 -4.24
N TYR A 35 -22.76 17.42 -3.22
CA TYR A 35 -22.11 17.43 -1.91
C TYR A 35 -21.91 16.04 -1.34
N GLU A 36 -22.92 15.21 -1.53
CA GLU A 36 -22.88 13.79 -1.23
C GLU A 36 -23.06 13.05 -2.54
N PRO A 37 -22.14 12.12 -2.88
CA PRO A 37 -22.27 11.32 -4.08
C PRO A 37 -23.57 10.51 -4.01
N VAL A 38 -24.31 10.46 -5.12
CA VAL A 38 -25.52 9.62 -5.24
C VAL A 38 -25.12 8.15 -5.39
N GLY A 39 -23.99 7.88 -6.05
CA GLY A 39 -23.42 6.55 -6.13
C GLY A 39 -22.70 6.16 -4.84
N TYR A 40 -22.69 4.87 -4.51
CA TYR A 40 -21.95 4.38 -3.38
C TYR A 40 -20.44 4.54 -3.60
N GLU A 41 -19.72 4.95 -2.57
CA GLU A 41 -18.27 4.89 -2.52
C GLU A 41 -17.82 3.49 -2.07
N THR A 42 -16.64 3.08 -2.51
CA THR A 42 -16.04 1.81 -2.07
C THR A 42 -16.01 1.75 -0.54
N TYR A 43 -16.51 0.66 0.03
CA TYR A 43 -16.69 0.45 1.48
C TYR A 43 -17.74 1.35 2.16
N ALA A 44 -18.59 2.04 1.40
CA ALA A 44 -19.73 2.77 1.97
C ALA A 44 -20.79 1.81 2.53
N ASP A 45 -21.60 2.32 3.46
CA ASP A 45 -22.79 1.63 3.92
C ASP A 45 -23.80 1.50 2.77
N SER A 46 -24.45 0.35 2.65
CA SER A 46 -25.43 0.09 1.60
C SER A 46 -26.59 -0.76 2.10
N ASP A 47 -27.80 -0.23 1.98
CA ASP A 47 -29.02 -0.97 2.30
C ASP A 47 -29.39 -2.00 1.24
N ALA A 48 -28.70 -2.01 0.08
CA ALA A 48 -28.95 -2.96 -1.01
C ALA A 48 -28.46 -4.38 -0.69
N PHE A 49 -27.53 -4.51 0.26
CA PHE A 49 -26.93 -5.79 0.60
C PHE A 49 -27.20 -6.18 2.06
N ALA A 50 -27.43 -7.48 2.28
CA ALA A 50 -27.78 -8.01 3.60
C ALA A 50 -26.69 -7.80 4.69
N ASN A 51 -25.43 -7.64 4.27
CA ASN A 51 -24.30 -7.34 5.15
C ASN A 51 -24.10 -5.84 5.41
N GLY A 52 -24.94 -4.98 4.82
CA GLY A 52 -24.93 -3.53 5.05
C GLY A 52 -23.75 -2.77 4.42
N VAL A 53 -22.95 -3.40 3.56
CA VAL A 53 -21.79 -2.75 2.94
C VAL A 53 -21.80 -2.90 1.41
N GLU A 54 -21.34 -1.90 0.71
CA GLU A 54 -21.28 -1.89 -0.75
C GLU A 54 -20.21 -2.84 -1.28
N ALA A 55 -19.05 -2.91 -0.60
CA ALA A 55 -17.96 -3.80 -0.99
C ALA A 55 -18.31 -5.26 -0.72
N GLN A 56 -18.63 -5.99 -1.77
CA GLN A 56 -18.97 -7.40 -1.69
C GLN A 56 -17.77 -8.28 -2.02
N LEU A 57 -17.67 -9.42 -1.36
CA LEU A 57 -16.71 -10.46 -1.75
C LEU A 57 -17.11 -11.02 -3.12
N PRO A 58 -16.14 -11.42 -3.95
CA PRO A 58 -16.42 -12.12 -5.19
C PRO A 58 -17.28 -13.37 -4.94
N VAL A 59 -18.11 -13.73 -5.89
CA VAL A 59 -18.91 -14.98 -5.82
C VAL A 59 -17.97 -16.17 -5.69
N GLU A 60 -18.30 -17.09 -4.79
CA GLU A 60 -17.51 -18.30 -4.56
C GLU A 60 -17.25 -19.07 -5.88
N GLY A 61 -16.01 -19.53 -6.06
CA GLY A 61 -15.59 -20.22 -7.26
C GLY A 61 -15.21 -19.32 -8.45
N THR A 62 -15.31 -17.99 -8.31
CA THR A 62 -14.85 -17.07 -9.35
C THR A 62 -13.33 -16.88 -9.31
N ILE A 63 -12.74 -16.75 -10.50
CA ILE A 63 -11.29 -16.47 -10.64
C ILE A 63 -11.16 -15.02 -11.10
N SER A 64 -10.41 -14.22 -10.33
CA SER A 64 -10.16 -12.82 -10.67
C SER A 64 -9.38 -12.69 -11.98
N ARG A 65 -9.69 -11.68 -12.77
CA ARG A 65 -8.95 -11.39 -14.00
C ARG A 65 -7.47 -11.13 -13.69
N GLY A 66 -6.59 -11.78 -14.42
CA GLY A 66 -5.14 -11.68 -14.22
C GLY A 66 -4.58 -12.57 -13.12
N TRP A 67 -5.42 -13.36 -12.45
CA TRP A 67 -4.95 -14.38 -11.54
C TRP A 67 -4.07 -15.42 -12.27
N GLN A 68 -2.97 -15.78 -11.64
CA GLN A 68 -2.08 -16.84 -12.13
C GLN A 68 -1.88 -17.89 -11.03
N PRO A 69 -1.89 -19.19 -11.39
CA PRO A 69 -1.62 -20.24 -10.42
C PRO A 69 -0.25 -20.05 -9.75
N TYR A 70 -0.20 -20.36 -8.46
CA TYR A 70 1.03 -20.37 -7.69
C TYR A 70 1.02 -21.58 -6.76
N ASP A 71 1.87 -22.56 -7.08
CA ASP A 71 1.79 -23.92 -6.53
C ASP A 71 2.48 -24.08 -5.16
N PHE A 72 3.10 -23.03 -4.65
CA PHE A 72 3.76 -23.04 -3.35
C PHE A 72 2.85 -22.44 -2.29
N PRO A 73 2.43 -23.21 -1.26
CA PRO A 73 1.52 -22.73 -0.22
C PRO A 73 2.19 -21.70 0.69
N ASP A 74 1.36 -20.87 1.37
CA ASP A 74 1.81 -19.92 2.38
C ASP A 74 2.20 -20.62 3.69
N THR A 75 3.32 -21.34 3.64
CA THR A 75 3.92 -22.05 4.77
C THR A 75 5.43 -21.93 4.73
N ASN A 76 6.11 -22.30 5.83
CA ASN A 76 7.57 -22.33 5.84
C ASN A 76 8.12 -23.36 4.84
N GLU A 77 7.46 -24.50 4.71
CA GLU A 77 7.81 -25.55 3.75
C GLU A 77 7.61 -25.05 2.31
N GLY A 78 6.53 -24.31 2.06
CA GLY A 78 6.28 -23.66 0.77
C GLY A 78 7.33 -22.60 0.43
N TYR A 79 7.77 -21.81 1.41
CA TYR A 79 8.89 -20.88 1.23
C TYR A 79 10.20 -21.59 0.87
N GLU A 80 10.58 -22.64 1.60
CA GLU A 80 11.81 -23.39 1.30
C GLU A 80 11.72 -24.12 -0.05
N ALA A 81 10.55 -24.67 -0.40
CA ALA A 81 10.32 -25.26 -1.71
C ALA A 81 10.42 -24.24 -2.84
N ALA A 82 9.83 -23.04 -2.67
CA ALA A 82 9.96 -21.95 -3.64
C ALA A 82 11.40 -21.45 -3.75
N LYS A 83 12.12 -21.34 -2.63
CA LYS A 83 13.54 -20.97 -2.60
C LYS A 83 14.40 -21.95 -3.41
N ALA A 84 14.12 -23.25 -3.31
CA ALA A 84 14.89 -24.28 -3.98
C ALA A 84 14.53 -24.48 -5.45
N ASN A 85 13.24 -24.42 -5.79
CA ASN A 85 12.74 -24.91 -7.09
C ASN A 85 12.13 -23.82 -7.98
N LEU A 86 11.69 -22.69 -7.43
CA LEU A 86 11.02 -21.67 -8.22
C LEU A 86 12.03 -20.81 -8.98
N THR A 87 11.98 -20.88 -10.29
CA THR A 87 12.84 -20.12 -11.21
C THR A 87 12.06 -19.05 -11.96
N SER A 88 12.75 -17.96 -12.33
CA SER A 88 12.13 -16.88 -13.09
C SER A 88 11.76 -17.33 -14.51
N PRO A 89 10.50 -17.16 -14.94
CA PRO A 89 10.09 -17.42 -16.31
C PRO A 89 10.45 -16.27 -17.27
N ILE A 90 10.89 -15.12 -16.75
CA ILE A 90 11.28 -13.97 -17.56
C ILE A 90 12.81 -13.86 -17.68
N GLU A 91 13.25 -13.44 -18.84
CA GLU A 91 14.68 -13.21 -19.10
C GLU A 91 15.20 -11.97 -18.34
N VAL A 92 16.51 -11.98 -18.08
CA VAL A 92 17.19 -10.81 -17.53
C VAL A 92 17.50 -9.85 -18.68
N SER A 93 16.73 -8.77 -18.79
CA SER A 93 16.92 -7.72 -19.79
C SER A 93 17.14 -6.35 -19.15
N ALA A 94 17.64 -5.41 -19.92
CA ALA A 94 17.80 -4.03 -19.47
C ALA A 94 16.47 -3.39 -19.07
N ASP A 95 15.40 -3.66 -19.83
CA ASP A 95 14.06 -3.14 -19.57
C ASP A 95 13.46 -3.75 -18.30
N HIS A 96 13.58 -5.07 -18.10
CA HIS A 96 13.15 -5.71 -16.86
C HIS A 96 13.92 -5.20 -15.64
N GLN A 97 15.22 -5.00 -15.77
CA GLN A 97 16.04 -4.42 -14.70
C GLN A 97 15.66 -2.97 -14.38
N LYS A 98 15.36 -2.17 -15.40
CA LYS A 98 14.90 -0.79 -15.24
C LYS A 98 13.54 -0.76 -14.53
N ARG A 99 12.58 -1.54 -15.01
CA ARG A 99 11.25 -1.63 -14.40
C ARG A 99 11.31 -2.16 -12.97
N GLY A 100 12.09 -3.21 -12.70
CA GLY A 100 12.29 -3.74 -11.36
C GLY A 100 12.89 -2.72 -10.39
N LYS A 101 13.83 -1.88 -10.86
CA LYS A 101 14.37 -0.77 -10.06
C LYS A 101 13.33 0.29 -9.75
N GLU A 102 12.50 0.67 -10.72
CA GLU A 102 11.42 1.65 -10.52
C GLU A 102 10.43 1.15 -9.47
N LEU A 103 9.94 -0.08 -9.63
CA LEU A 103 8.99 -0.69 -8.69
C LEU A 103 9.59 -0.87 -7.30
N TYR A 104 10.86 -1.28 -7.22
CA TYR A 104 11.58 -1.37 -5.96
C TYR A 104 11.65 -0.01 -5.24
N GLY A 105 11.93 1.06 -5.97
CA GLY A 105 11.95 2.41 -5.44
C GLY A 105 10.61 2.84 -4.84
N ILE A 106 9.51 2.42 -5.47
CA ILE A 106 8.15 2.77 -5.03
C ILE A 106 7.73 1.97 -3.79
N TYR A 107 7.92 0.65 -3.80
CA TYR A 107 7.32 -0.24 -2.81
C TYR A 107 8.28 -0.75 -1.73
N CYS A 108 9.58 -0.82 -2.02
CA CYS A 108 10.52 -1.57 -1.19
C CYS A 108 11.57 -0.70 -0.52
N ALA A 109 12.11 0.33 -1.22
CA ALA A 109 13.22 1.14 -0.74
C ALA A 109 12.90 1.90 0.54
N VAL A 110 11.64 2.21 0.80
CA VAL A 110 11.17 2.91 2.00
C VAL A 110 11.58 2.17 3.30
N CYS A 111 11.64 0.84 3.27
CA CYS A 111 12.11 0.00 4.38
C CYS A 111 13.52 -0.56 4.11
N HIS A 112 13.77 -1.09 2.90
CA HIS A 112 14.99 -1.83 2.58
C HIS A 112 16.18 -0.95 2.18
N GLY A 113 15.95 0.36 1.92
CA GLY A 113 16.97 1.28 1.41
C GLY A 113 17.23 1.11 -0.10
N ASP A 114 17.72 2.14 -0.76
CA ASP A 114 18.00 2.13 -2.20
C ASP A 114 19.08 1.10 -2.60
N LYS A 115 19.93 0.75 -1.65
CA LYS A 115 21.02 -0.22 -1.83
C LYS A 115 20.65 -1.63 -1.36
N GLY A 116 19.51 -1.79 -0.69
CA GLY A 116 19.13 -3.05 -0.08
C GLY A 116 19.89 -3.39 1.20
N ASP A 117 20.43 -2.38 1.86
CA ASP A 117 21.22 -2.47 3.09
C ASP A 117 20.37 -2.43 4.37
N GLY A 118 19.04 -2.40 4.22
CA GLY A 118 18.10 -2.29 5.34
C GLY A 118 18.00 -0.90 5.94
N GLN A 119 18.59 0.13 5.30
CA GLN A 119 18.62 1.51 5.81
C GLN A 119 17.62 2.42 5.06
N GLY A 120 16.38 1.94 4.89
CA GLY A 120 15.30 2.77 4.34
C GLY A 120 14.89 3.89 5.28
N ILE A 121 14.13 4.87 4.74
CA ILE A 121 13.72 6.05 5.51
C ILE A 121 12.91 5.71 6.77
N LEU A 122 12.11 4.63 6.75
CA LEU A 122 11.37 4.20 7.92
C LEU A 122 12.28 3.61 9.00
N MET A 123 13.37 2.95 8.60
CA MET A 123 14.39 2.45 9.53
C MET A 123 15.19 3.59 10.16
N THR A 124 15.68 4.52 9.33
CA THR A 124 16.49 5.65 9.81
C THR A 124 15.70 6.61 10.71
N ARG A 125 14.37 6.63 10.58
CA ARG A 125 13.46 7.39 11.44
C ARG A 125 12.90 6.57 12.61
N GLU A 126 13.39 5.36 12.84
CA GLU A 126 12.94 4.45 13.91
C GLU A 126 11.42 4.18 13.92
N LYS A 127 10.78 4.30 12.74
CA LYS A 127 9.35 4.00 12.57
C LYS A 127 9.11 2.51 12.29
N TYR A 128 10.13 1.82 11.84
CA TYR A 128 10.15 0.39 11.58
C TYR A 128 11.53 -0.16 11.93
N LEU A 129 11.60 -1.32 12.56
CA LEU A 129 12.88 -1.87 13.05
C LEU A 129 13.11 -3.28 12.50
N GLY A 130 14.39 -3.66 12.42
CA GLY A 130 14.78 -5.04 12.14
C GLY A 130 14.72 -5.45 10.66
N VAL A 131 14.74 -4.49 9.72
CA VAL A 131 14.87 -4.81 8.29
C VAL A 131 16.33 -5.21 8.01
N PRO A 132 16.59 -6.47 7.63
CA PRO A 132 17.97 -6.93 7.40
C PRO A 132 18.51 -6.42 6.07
N SER A 133 19.85 -6.32 6.00
CA SER A 133 20.55 -6.19 4.72
C SER A 133 20.33 -7.45 3.88
N TYR A 134 20.21 -7.29 2.56
CA TYR A 134 20.18 -8.45 1.65
C TYR A 134 21.49 -9.24 1.63
N ALA A 135 22.61 -8.63 2.02
CA ALA A 135 23.87 -9.35 2.16
C ALA A 135 23.82 -10.42 3.26
N ASP A 136 23.05 -10.17 4.33
CA ASP A 136 22.96 -11.06 5.50
C ASP A 136 21.94 -12.19 5.32
N ARG A 137 21.36 -12.31 4.12
CA ARG A 137 20.32 -13.29 3.83
C ARG A 137 20.71 -14.18 2.67
N ASP A 138 20.45 -15.46 2.83
CA ASP A 138 20.52 -16.43 1.76
C ASP A 138 19.18 -16.46 1.02
N ILE A 139 19.07 -15.60 0.00
CA ILE A 139 17.85 -15.41 -0.80
C ILE A 139 18.10 -15.80 -2.27
N THR A 140 17.07 -16.37 -2.87
CA THR A 140 16.99 -16.71 -4.30
C THR A 140 15.85 -15.94 -4.96
N GLY A 141 15.78 -15.92 -6.28
CA GLY A 141 14.66 -15.34 -7.00
C GLY A 141 13.31 -15.91 -6.56
N GLY A 142 13.25 -17.22 -6.35
CA GLY A 142 12.06 -17.91 -5.88
C GLY A 142 11.65 -17.52 -4.47
N SER A 143 12.60 -17.42 -3.53
CA SER A 143 12.28 -16.98 -2.16
C SER A 143 11.79 -15.53 -2.11
N ILE A 144 12.39 -14.64 -2.93
CA ILE A 144 11.96 -13.24 -3.03
C ILE A 144 10.53 -13.18 -3.61
N TYR A 145 10.27 -13.93 -4.69
CA TYR A 145 8.93 -13.99 -5.28
C TYR A 145 7.88 -14.48 -4.28
N HIS A 146 8.19 -15.54 -3.52
CA HIS A 146 7.30 -16.09 -2.50
C HIS A 146 6.98 -15.06 -1.40
N VAL A 147 8.00 -14.31 -0.94
CA VAL A 147 7.80 -13.24 0.05
C VAL A 147 6.96 -12.09 -0.52
N LEU A 148 7.14 -11.73 -1.79
CA LEU A 148 6.28 -10.74 -2.45
C LEU A 148 4.84 -11.23 -2.60
N MET A 149 4.64 -12.56 -2.73
CA MET A 149 3.31 -13.16 -2.85
C MET A 149 2.54 -13.15 -1.52
N TYR A 150 3.16 -13.59 -0.44
CA TYR A 150 2.47 -13.81 0.83
C TYR A 150 2.91 -12.89 1.96
N GLY A 151 4.06 -12.27 1.82
CA GLY A 151 4.74 -11.60 2.93
C GLY A 151 5.64 -12.55 3.72
N LYS A 152 6.31 -12.02 4.73
CA LYS A 152 7.10 -12.80 5.70
C LYS A 152 7.30 -12.01 6.97
N ASN A 153 6.94 -12.57 8.12
CA ASN A 153 6.99 -11.89 9.43
C ASN A 153 6.21 -10.56 9.40
N ALA A 154 6.89 -9.45 9.63
CA ALA A 154 6.28 -8.12 9.61
C ALA A 154 6.14 -7.51 8.21
N MET A 155 6.70 -8.12 7.17
CA MET A 155 6.53 -7.69 5.78
C MET A 155 5.23 -8.27 5.20
N GLY A 156 4.28 -7.40 4.85
CA GLY A 156 3.02 -7.81 4.23
C GLY A 156 3.17 -8.26 2.78
N SER A 157 2.15 -8.95 2.26
CA SER A 157 2.04 -9.32 0.85
C SER A 157 2.01 -8.08 -0.06
N HIS A 158 2.66 -8.18 -1.21
CA HIS A 158 2.62 -7.17 -2.28
C HIS A 158 1.89 -7.69 -3.53
N ALA A 159 1.22 -8.85 -3.42
CA ALA A 159 0.52 -9.46 -4.56
C ALA A 159 -0.61 -8.59 -5.13
N GLY A 160 -1.21 -7.74 -4.31
CA GLY A 160 -2.24 -6.80 -4.72
C GLY A 160 -1.71 -5.54 -5.42
N GLN A 161 -0.44 -5.19 -5.23
CA GLN A 161 0.17 -3.97 -5.79
C GLN A 161 1.00 -4.24 -7.05
N VAL A 162 1.60 -5.41 -7.15
CA VAL A 162 2.47 -5.79 -8.27
C VAL A 162 2.03 -7.12 -8.88
N ASN A 163 1.95 -7.17 -10.20
CA ASN A 163 1.57 -8.39 -10.93
C ASN A 163 2.71 -9.42 -10.95
N ALA A 164 2.45 -10.61 -11.48
CA ALA A 164 3.41 -11.72 -11.48
C ALA A 164 4.72 -11.40 -12.21
N VAL A 165 4.66 -10.70 -13.35
CA VAL A 165 5.85 -10.27 -14.09
C VAL A 165 6.65 -9.23 -13.29
N GLU A 166 5.96 -8.25 -12.70
CA GLU A 166 6.57 -7.22 -11.89
C GLU A 166 7.24 -7.77 -10.64
N ARG A 167 6.66 -8.79 -9.98
CA ARG A 167 7.33 -9.51 -8.88
C ARG A 167 8.67 -10.10 -9.31
N TRP A 168 8.75 -10.70 -10.50
CA TRP A 168 10.00 -11.21 -11.03
C TRP A 168 11.01 -10.11 -11.37
N GLN A 169 10.56 -9.00 -11.92
CA GLN A 169 11.40 -7.84 -12.20
C GLN A 169 12.00 -7.25 -10.91
N ILE A 170 11.19 -7.14 -9.85
CA ILE A 170 11.67 -6.75 -8.51
C ILE A 170 12.67 -7.79 -7.99
N ALA A 171 12.38 -9.09 -8.08
CA ALA A 171 13.28 -10.14 -7.61
C ALA A 171 14.64 -10.09 -8.30
N GLN A 172 14.68 -9.88 -9.62
CA GLN A 172 15.93 -9.69 -10.38
C GLN A 172 16.71 -8.45 -9.88
N HIS A 173 16.02 -7.34 -9.60
CA HIS A 173 16.66 -6.14 -9.08
C HIS A 173 17.23 -6.38 -7.67
N VAL A 174 16.50 -7.03 -6.78
CA VAL A 174 16.95 -7.37 -5.42
C VAL A 174 18.18 -8.26 -5.44
N LEU A 175 18.22 -9.27 -6.31
CA LEU A 175 19.41 -10.12 -6.49
C LEU A 175 20.63 -9.31 -6.96
N LYS A 176 20.45 -8.33 -7.83
CA LYS A 176 21.50 -7.41 -8.25
C LYS A 176 22.01 -6.54 -7.10
N LEU A 177 21.09 -6.01 -6.28
CA LEU A 177 21.47 -5.25 -5.07
C LEU A 177 22.28 -6.11 -4.10
N ARG A 178 21.83 -7.34 -3.85
CA ARG A 178 22.55 -8.30 -3.01
C ARG A 178 23.95 -8.57 -3.52
N GLN A 179 24.11 -8.82 -4.82
CA GLN A 179 25.43 -9.04 -5.44
C GLN A 179 26.36 -7.83 -5.25
N ASN A 180 25.83 -6.62 -5.35
CA ASN A 180 26.62 -5.39 -5.15
C ASN A 180 27.05 -5.20 -3.70
N LEU A 181 26.24 -5.64 -2.73
CA LEU A 181 26.57 -5.57 -1.31
C LEU A 181 27.66 -6.60 -0.92
N ILE A 182 27.61 -7.79 -1.49
CA ILE A 182 28.56 -8.88 -1.18
C ILE A 182 29.93 -8.65 -1.83
N LYS A 183 29.97 -7.96 -2.98
CA LYS A 183 31.23 -7.67 -3.71
C LYS A 183 32.06 -6.55 -3.09
N LYS A 184 31.56 -5.87 -2.08
CA LYS A 184 32.29 -4.86 -1.33
C LYS A 184 33.06 -5.48 -0.17
#